data_e51dbc0c90465bd13bf664bcab15b4e3
#
_entry.id   e51dbc0c90465bd13bf664bcab15b4e3
#
_cell.length_a   1.000
_cell.length_b   1.000
_cell.length_c   1.000
_cell.angle_alpha   90.00
_cell.angle_beta   90.00
_cell.angle_gamma   90.00
#
_symmetry.space_group_name_H-M   'P 1'
#
loop_
_entity.id
_entity.type
_entity.pdbx_description
1 polymer ?
#
loop_
_entity_poly.entity_id
_entity_poly.type
_entity_poly.pdbx_seq_one_letter_code
_entity_poly.pdbx_strand_id
1 'polypeptide(L)'
;DWQWDWGGETVILDDGGKIDADSAPGFDDFIAEYPADPRDNRCIIFGRQGNSWHGVRRINCPENYYRKVFIVVFEEYRPMKMAAKKLRRLLTGTELVTEKERLMY
;
A
#
# COMPACT_ATOMS: atom_id res chain seq x y z
N ASP A 1 0.26 9.97 23.73
CA ASP A 1 -0.27 8.94 22.85
C ASP A 1 -1.03 9.54 21.68
N TRP A 2 -0.91 8.91 20.49
CA TRP A 2 -1.67 9.30 19.32
C TRP A 2 -3.17 9.17 19.55
N GLN A 3 -3.94 10.15 19.14
CA GLN A 3 -5.38 10.14 19.27
C GLN A 3 -6.04 9.70 17.95
N TRP A 4 -7.17 9.02 18.04
CA TRP A 4 -7.89 8.52 16.87
C TRP A 4 -8.34 9.63 15.91
N ASP A 5 -8.81 10.74 16.45
CA ASP A 5 -9.30 11.88 15.69
C ASP A 5 -8.22 12.74 15.02
N TRP A 6 -6.94 12.42 15.26
CA TRP A 6 -5.84 13.09 14.56
C TRP A 6 -5.57 12.56 13.15
N GLY A 7 -6.27 11.53 12.72
CA GLY A 7 -6.03 10.90 11.43
C GLY A 7 -4.75 10.05 11.40
N GLY A 8 -4.21 9.86 10.22
CA GLY A 8 -2.98 9.07 10.05
C GLY A 8 -3.18 7.56 10.08
N GLU A 9 -4.41 7.11 10.19
CA GLU A 9 -4.73 5.69 10.10
C GLU A 9 -4.45 5.15 8.70
N THR A 10 -3.89 3.96 8.64
CA THR A 10 -3.82 3.18 7.40
C THR A 10 -5.19 2.57 7.12
N VAL A 11 -5.69 2.77 5.93
CA VAL A 11 -7.01 2.30 5.51
C VAL A 11 -6.85 1.31 4.38
N ILE A 12 -7.41 0.12 4.54
CA ILE A 12 -7.55 -0.84 3.45
C ILE A 12 -8.84 -0.51 2.71
N LEU A 13 -8.76 -0.45 1.40
CA LEU A 13 -9.80 0.06 0.54
C LEU A 13 -10.29 -1.04 -0.42
N ASP A 14 -11.60 -1.15 -0.55
CA ASP A 14 -12.24 -2.09 -1.47
C ASP A 14 -12.89 -1.32 -2.62
N ASP A 15 -12.46 -1.61 -3.83
CA ASP A 15 -12.99 -1.01 -5.05
C ASP A 15 -14.06 -1.87 -5.74
N GLY A 16 -14.36 -3.04 -5.19
CA GLY A 16 -15.25 -4.02 -5.83
C GLY A 16 -14.69 -4.54 -7.16
N GLY A 17 -13.39 -4.44 -7.39
CA GLY A 17 -12.73 -4.82 -8.64
C GLY A 17 -12.98 -3.87 -9.81
N LYS A 18 -13.44 -2.64 -9.55
CA LYS A 18 -13.92 -1.70 -10.59
C LYS A 18 -12.94 -0.59 -10.95
N ILE A 19 -11.95 -0.31 -10.09
CA ILE A 19 -11.01 0.79 -10.30
C ILE A 19 -9.79 0.29 -11.07
N ASP A 20 -9.42 1.02 -12.12
CA ASP A 20 -8.20 0.74 -12.87
C ASP A 20 -6.96 0.91 -11.98
N ALA A 21 -6.09 -0.09 -12.02
CA ALA A 21 -4.85 -0.11 -11.23
C ALA A 21 -3.91 1.07 -11.53
N ASP A 22 -4.00 1.66 -12.71
CA ASP A 22 -3.17 2.78 -13.13
C ASP A 22 -3.81 4.15 -12.86
N SER A 23 -5.03 4.16 -12.31
CA SER A 23 -5.72 5.41 -11.93
C SER A 23 -5.25 5.91 -10.56
N ALA A 24 -5.64 7.14 -10.22
CA ALA A 24 -5.38 7.78 -8.94
C ALA A 24 -6.72 8.13 -8.24
N PRO A 25 -7.43 7.13 -7.70
CA PRO A 25 -8.72 7.35 -7.06
C PRO A 25 -8.58 8.08 -5.72
N GLY A 26 -9.62 8.82 -5.35
CA GLY A 26 -9.78 9.36 -4.01
C GLY A 26 -10.43 8.35 -3.07
N PHE A 27 -10.44 8.65 -1.77
CA PHE A 27 -11.09 7.78 -0.77
C PHE A 27 -12.58 7.54 -1.04
N ASP A 28 -13.26 8.52 -1.62
CA ASP A 28 -14.69 8.44 -1.90
C ASP A 28 -15.05 7.54 -3.10
N ASP A 29 -14.04 7.11 -3.87
CA ASP A 29 -14.25 6.23 -5.03
C ASP A 29 -14.37 4.75 -4.67
N PHE A 30 -14.14 4.40 -3.40
CA PHE A 30 -14.19 3.03 -2.92
C PHE A 30 -15.55 2.67 -2.31
N ILE A 31 -15.94 1.40 -2.45
CA ILE A 31 -17.22 0.91 -1.94
C ILE A 31 -17.18 0.57 -0.45
N ALA A 32 -16.01 0.26 0.07
CA ALA A 32 -15.79 -0.02 1.48
C ALA A 32 -14.39 0.36 1.92
N GLU A 33 -14.24 0.68 3.19
CA GLU A 33 -12.97 1.02 3.81
C GLU A 33 -12.84 0.37 5.19
N TYR A 34 -11.64 -0.07 5.51
CA TYR A 34 -11.29 -0.75 6.76
C TYR A 34 -10.12 -0.01 7.42
N PRO A 35 -10.40 0.96 8.29
CA PRO A 35 -9.34 1.72 8.95
C PRO A 35 -8.67 0.91 10.04
N ALA A 36 -7.34 0.99 10.12
CA ALA A 36 -6.56 0.43 11.21
C ALA A 36 -6.39 1.47 12.32
N ASP A 37 -6.43 1.02 13.57
CA ASP A 37 -6.23 1.89 14.72
C ASP A 37 -4.84 2.56 14.68
N PRO A 38 -4.74 3.91 14.59
CA PRO A 38 -3.47 4.61 14.44
C PRO A 38 -2.71 4.82 15.74
N ARG A 39 -3.28 4.43 16.88
CA ARG A 39 -2.69 4.67 18.21
C ARG A 39 -1.44 3.82 18.40
N ASP A 40 -0.65 4.21 19.39
CA ASP A 40 0.60 3.53 19.74
C ASP A 40 0.40 2.05 20.08
N ASN A 41 1.42 1.26 19.83
CA ASN A 41 1.44 -0.18 20.11
C ASN A 41 0.35 -0.97 19.35
N ARG A 42 0.12 -0.61 18.11
CA ARG A 42 -0.78 -1.32 17.18
C ARG A 42 0.02 -1.88 16.00
N CYS A 43 -0.43 -2.99 15.50
CA CYS A 43 0.11 -3.62 14.30
C CYS A 43 -1.01 -3.93 13.33
N ILE A 44 -0.77 -3.68 12.05
CA ILE A 44 -1.62 -4.12 10.96
C ILE A 44 -0.81 -5.00 10.03
N ILE A 45 -1.38 -6.13 9.64
CA ILE A 45 -0.78 -7.04 8.66
C ILE A 45 -1.80 -7.24 7.54
N PHE A 46 -1.38 -7.01 6.33
CA PHE A 46 -2.25 -7.20 5.16
C PHE A 46 -1.48 -7.72 3.96
N GLY A 47 -2.16 -8.51 3.14
CA GLY A 47 -1.64 -9.00 1.87
C GLY A 47 -1.80 -7.97 0.76
N ARG A 48 -0.77 -7.80 -0.05
CA ARG A 48 -0.79 -6.94 -1.24
C ARG A 48 -0.92 -7.80 -2.47
N GLN A 49 -1.89 -7.46 -3.29
CA GLN A 49 -2.12 -8.08 -4.60
C GLN A 49 -2.15 -6.98 -5.67
N GLY A 50 -2.10 -7.35 -6.95
CA GLY A 50 -2.00 -6.39 -8.06
C GLY A 50 -3.09 -5.31 -8.09
N ASN A 51 -4.25 -5.58 -7.54
CA ASN A 51 -5.41 -4.68 -7.48
C ASN A 51 -5.83 -4.33 -6.04
N SER A 52 -4.97 -4.51 -5.07
CA SER A 52 -5.27 -4.10 -3.69
C SER A 52 -4.96 -2.62 -3.49
N TRP A 53 -5.82 -1.96 -2.73
CA TRP A 53 -5.73 -0.55 -2.44
C TRP A 53 -5.58 -0.30 -0.95
N HIS A 54 -4.74 0.65 -0.61
CA HIS A 54 -4.63 1.17 0.75
C HIS A 54 -4.18 2.62 0.69
N GLY A 55 -4.49 3.35 1.73
CA GLY A 55 -4.11 4.74 1.85
C GLY A 55 -3.88 5.12 3.32
N VAL A 56 -3.48 6.34 3.53
CA VAL A 56 -3.33 6.92 4.87
C VAL A 56 -4.16 8.19 4.93
N ARG A 57 -5.01 8.29 5.93
CA ARG A 57 -5.82 9.49 6.16
C ARG A 57 -4.93 10.67 6.53
N ARG A 58 -5.38 11.85 6.11
CA ARG A 58 -4.69 13.10 6.42
C ARG A 58 -4.49 13.24 7.93
N ILE A 59 -3.29 13.64 8.31
CA ILE A 59 -2.93 13.90 9.69
C ILE A 59 -3.33 15.32 10.06
N ASN A 60 -4.00 15.46 11.20
CA ASN A 60 -4.35 16.74 11.80
C ASN A 60 -4.12 16.65 13.33
N CYS A 61 -2.87 16.65 13.72
CA CYS A 61 -2.44 16.59 15.11
C CYS A 61 -1.89 17.94 15.57
N PRO A 62 -1.83 18.18 16.90
CA PRO A 62 -1.18 19.34 17.46
C PRO A 62 0.31 19.42 17.07
N GLU A 63 0.88 20.62 17.13
CA GLU A 63 2.32 20.80 16.95
C GLU A 63 3.13 19.92 17.94
N ASN A 64 4.30 19.48 17.51
CA ASN A 64 5.21 18.61 18.26
C ASN A 64 4.77 17.16 18.43
N TYR A 65 3.71 16.72 17.78
CA TYR A 65 3.35 15.31 17.68
C TYR A 65 3.76 14.74 16.32
N TYR A 66 4.22 13.50 16.33
CA TYR A 66 4.67 12.80 15.12
C TYR A 66 4.03 11.43 15.04
N ARG A 67 3.47 11.12 13.89
CA ARG A 67 3.08 9.74 13.59
C ARG A 67 4.35 8.90 13.36
N LYS A 68 4.54 7.90 14.20
CA LYS A 68 5.66 6.96 14.10
C LYS A 68 5.17 5.66 13.51
N VAL A 69 5.84 5.18 12.47
CA VAL A 69 5.48 3.93 11.79
C VAL A 69 6.74 3.12 11.53
N PHE A 70 6.66 1.85 11.85
CA PHE A 70 7.65 0.87 11.45
C PHE A 70 7.02 -0.03 10.40
N ILE A 71 7.63 -0.09 9.21
CA ILE A 71 7.10 -0.85 8.07
C ILE A 71 8.06 -1.98 7.75
N VAL A 72 7.53 -3.20 7.71
CA VAL A 72 8.25 -4.38 7.25
C VAL A 72 7.51 -4.97 6.07
N VAL A 73 8.21 -5.19 4.98
CA VAL A 73 7.66 -5.79 3.77
C VAL A 73 8.26 -7.18 3.60
N PHE A 74 7.38 -8.17 3.49
CA PHE A 74 7.76 -9.54 3.18
C PHE A 74 7.32 -9.85 1.75
N GLU A 75 8.19 -10.48 1.00
CA GLU A 75 7.86 -11.03 -0.31
C GLU A 75 7.81 -12.56 -0.24
N GLU A 76 6.80 -13.13 -0.86
CA GLU A 76 6.75 -14.57 -1.04
C GLU A 76 7.80 -15.00 -2.07
N TYR A 77 8.65 -15.92 -1.67
CA TYR A 77 9.63 -16.50 -2.58
C TYR A 77 8.93 -17.37 -3.64
N ARG A 78 8.92 -16.91 -4.86
CA ARG A 78 8.30 -17.60 -6.01
C ARG A 78 9.34 -17.83 -7.11
N PRO A 79 10.14 -18.89 -7.02
CA PRO A 79 11.27 -19.09 -7.93
C PRO A 79 10.86 -19.20 -9.41
N MET A 80 9.70 -19.75 -9.71
CA MET A 80 9.17 -19.85 -11.07
C MET A 80 8.84 -18.50 -11.67
N LYS A 81 8.21 -17.60 -10.89
CA LYS A 81 7.92 -16.23 -11.33
C LYS A 81 9.19 -15.40 -11.49
N MET A 82 10.15 -15.58 -10.59
CA MET A 82 11.45 -14.91 -10.67
C MET A 82 12.23 -15.35 -11.91
N ALA A 83 12.25 -16.65 -12.21
CA ALA A 83 12.87 -17.19 -13.42
C ALA A 83 12.20 -16.66 -14.69
N ALA A 84 10.87 -16.62 -14.72
CA ALA A 84 10.12 -16.07 -15.85
C ALA A 84 10.38 -14.56 -16.06
N LYS A 85 10.46 -13.79 -14.98
CA LYS A 85 10.80 -12.36 -15.03
C LYS A 85 12.23 -12.13 -15.55
N LYS A 86 13.18 -12.93 -15.06
CA LYS A 86 14.58 -12.88 -15.52
C LYS A 86 14.68 -13.24 -17.01
N LEU A 87 14.00 -14.29 -17.43
CA LEU A 87 13.96 -14.71 -18.84
C LEU A 87 13.37 -13.63 -19.73
N ARG A 88 12.28 -13.01 -19.32
CA ARG A 88 11.65 -11.90 -20.05
C ARG A 88 12.60 -10.72 -20.20
N ARG A 89 13.33 -10.34 -19.16
CA ARG A 89 14.36 -9.28 -19.22
C ARG A 89 15.45 -9.60 -20.23
N LEU A 90 15.92 -10.85 -20.26
CA LEU A 90 16.95 -11.29 -21.19
C LEU A 90 16.46 -11.30 -22.64
N LEU A 91 15.19 -11.69 -22.89
CA LEU A 91 14.62 -11.78 -24.23
C LEU A 91 14.19 -10.42 -24.81
N THR A 92 13.71 -9.50 -23.97
CA THR A 92 13.18 -8.21 -24.42
C THR A 92 14.19 -7.09 -24.35
N GLY A 93 15.29 -7.26 -23.61
CA GLY A 93 16.29 -6.21 -23.39
C GLY A 93 15.78 -4.96 -22.68
N THR A 94 14.54 -5.01 -22.16
CA THR A 94 13.89 -3.90 -21.48
C THR A 94 13.74 -4.20 -19.98
N GLU A 95 14.23 -3.31 -19.16
CA GLU A 95 13.82 -3.25 -17.76
C GLU A 95 12.41 -2.64 -17.71
N LEU A 96 11.40 -3.48 -17.74
CA LEU A 96 10.03 -3.07 -17.44
C LEU A 96 9.87 -2.89 -15.93
N VAL A 97 10.62 -1.97 -15.37
CA VAL A 97 10.30 -1.40 -14.07
C VAL A 97 9.18 -0.41 -14.32
N THR A 98 7.95 -0.81 -14.11
CA THR A 98 6.83 0.12 -14.15
C THR A 98 7.02 1.13 -13.02
N GLU A 99 6.60 2.36 -13.25
CA GLU A 99 6.62 3.42 -12.23
C GLU A 99 5.95 2.97 -10.93
N LYS A 100 4.96 2.09 -11.03
CA LYS A 100 4.29 1.41 -9.92
C LYS A 100 5.25 0.52 -9.11
N GLU A 101 6.18 -0.17 -9.73
CA GLU A 101 7.21 -0.95 -9.02
C GLU A 101 8.21 -0.04 -8.31
N ARG A 102 8.50 1.15 -8.85
CA ARG A 102 9.36 2.16 -8.19
C ARG A 102 8.73 2.76 -6.94
N LEU A 103 7.42 2.92 -6.91
CA LEU A 103 6.70 3.48 -5.76
C LEU A 103 6.44 2.43 -4.66
N MET A 104 6.72 1.16 -4.91
CA MET A 104 6.52 0.06 -3.96
C MET A 104 7.77 -0.29 -3.14
N TYR A 105 8.91 0.37 -3.40
CA TYR A 105 10.19 0.14 -2.69
C TYR A 105 10.67 1.40 -1.98
#